data_3889949cc39ea7650cb524c2cac58a77
#
_entry.id   3889949cc39ea7650cb524c2cac58a77
#
_cell.length_a   1.000
_cell.length_b   1.000
_cell.length_c   1.000
_cell.angle_alpha   90.00
_cell.angle_beta   90.00
_cell.angle_gamma   90.00
#
_symmetry.space_group_name_H-M   'P 1'
#
loop_
_entity.id
_entity.type
_entity.pdbx_description
1 polymer ?
#
loop_
_entity_poly.entity_id
_entity_poly.type
_entity_poly.pdbx_seq_one_letter_code
_entity_poly.pdbx_strand_id
1 'polypeptide(L)'
;MQGEFNYDPNPEKGLRANVPNTTEKREYKKLLVNIKNNMQKDIQRQYGQTDKPVFITYQTGAQYMRDTLSISMAQLEAANEYDDIICAGPIYPMTDRGGHLDSNGYRWFGEMLRKVYYQSQVQGKPFQPLQPTVIARETLPTQIRIKCHVPVRPLVFDVNLVPKIKDYGFEIYLRDYRQENKQIIKQVEIDGDDVVLTCEQP
;
A
#
# COMPACT_ATOMS: atom_id res chain seq x y z
N MET A 1 -3.71 -10.96 9.00
CA MET A 1 -2.69 -10.08 9.60
C MET A 1 -3.01 -8.66 9.17
N GLN A 2 -3.36 -7.79 10.09
CA GLN A 2 -3.83 -6.45 9.72
C GLN A 2 -2.62 -5.53 9.48
N GLY A 3 -1.86 -5.21 10.46
CA GLY A 3 -0.71 -4.31 10.34
C GLY A 3 -0.94 -2.93 10.92
N GLU A 4 -2.19 -2.50 11.09
CA GLU A 4 -2.55 -1.20 11.65
C GLU A 4 -1.97 -1.02 13.07
N PHE A 5 -2.02 -2.05 13.89
CA PHE A 5 -1.41 -2.03 15.23
C PHE A 5 0.11 -1.91 15.25
N ASN A 6 0.76 -2.18 14.13
CA ASN A 6 2.22 -2.08 14.04
C ASN A 6 2.71 -0.63 13.93
N TYR A 7 1.80 0.33 13.82
CA TYR A 7 2.11 1.76 13.85
C TYR A 7 2.01 2.40 15.24
N ASP A 8 1.57 1.66 16.26
CA ASP A 8 1.49 2.21 17.62
C ASP A 8 2.91 2.36 18.19
N PRO A 9 3.38 3.60 18.47
CA PRO A 9 4.67 3.84 19.05
C PRO A 9 4.75 3.43 20.54
N ASN A 10 3.63 3.01 21.13
CA ASN A 10 3.51 2.62 22.52
C ASN A 10 3.22 1.11 22.65
N PRO A 11 4.24 0.24 22.51
CA PRO A 11 4.04 -1.21 22.63
C PRO A 11 3.52 -1.62 24.02
N GLU A 12 3.71 -0.77 25.05
CA GLU A 12 3.21 -1.02 26.41
C GLU A 12 1.70 -0.88 26.56
N LYS A 13 1.05 -0.13 25.69
CA LYS A 13 -0.42 0.01 25.68
C LYS A 13 -1.13 -1.03 24.83
N GLY A 14 -0.41 -1.78 24.01
CA GLY A 14 -0.96 -2.86 23.23
C GLY A 14 -1.38 -3.99 24.16
N LEU A 15 -2.63 -4.41 24.07
CA LEU A 15 -3.22 -5.57 24.77
C LEU A 15 -2.45 -6.90 24.56
N ARG A 16 -1.23 -6.87 24.05
CA ARG A 16 -0.49 -8.03 23.56
C ARG A 16 1.00 -7.93 23.81
N ALA A 17 1.39 -7.70 25.05
CA ALA A 17 2.79 -7.75 25.48
C ALA A 17 3.57 -9.01 25.09
N ASN A 18 2.88 -10.08 24.66
CA ASN A 18 3.47 -11.36 24.32
C ASN A 18 3.41 -11.70 22.80
N VAL A 19 2.96 -10.80 21.96
CA VAL A 19 2.95 -11.02 20.50
C VAL A 19 4.07 -10.20 19.88
N PRO A 20 4.95 -10.80 19.06
CA PRO A 20 5.95 -10.05 18.34
C PRO A 20 5.29 -8.91 17.55
N ASN A 21 5.58 -7.69 17.94
CA ASN A 21 5.11 -6.49 17.28
C ASN A 21 6.31 -5.70 16.77
N THR A 22 6.22 -5.14 15.60
CA THR A 22 7.30 -4.37 15.00
C THR A 22 6.75 -3.25 14.15
N THR A 23 7.38 -2.09 14.25
CA THR A 23 7.20 -0.95 13.33
C THR A 23 8.21 -0.98 12.19
N GLU A 24 9.19 -1.89 12.26
CA GLU A 24 10.28 -1.99 11.30
C GLU A 24 9.82 -2.69 10.01
N LYS A 25 9.97 -2.02 8.89
CA LYS A 25 9.55 -2.51 7.57
C LYS A 25 10.10 -3.90 7.25
N ARG A 26 11.41 -4.11 7.46
CA ARG A 26 12.08 -5.37 7.17
C ARG A 26 11.57 -6.52 8.04
N GLU A 27 11.40 -6.28 9.32
CA GLU A 27 10.92 -7.30 10.25
C GLU A 27 9.45 -7.64 9.98
N TYR A 28 8.62 -6.64 9.71
CA TYR A 28 7.22 -6.90 9.34
C TYR A 28 7.14 -7.75 8.07
N LYS A 29 7.89 -7.40 7.01
CA LYS A 29 7.94 -8.18 5.77
C LYS A 29 8.34 -9.63 6.03
N LYS A 30 9.37 -9.86 6.84
CA LYS A 30 9.79 -11.21 7.25
C LYS A 30 8.67 -11.98 7.96
N LEU A 31 7.98 -11.35 8.89
CA LEU A 31 6.85 -11.98 9.59
C LEU A 31 5.69 -12.29 8.64
N LEU A 32 5.36 -11.40 7.72
CA LEU A 32 4.33 -11.61 6.69
C LEU A 32 4.66 -12.83 5.81
N VAL A 33 5.89 -12.91 5.32
CA VAL A 33 6.37 -14.04 4.51
C VAL A 33 6.35 -15.35 5.31
N ASN A 34 6.74 -15.31 6.58
CA ASN A 34 6.70 -16.51 7.44
C ASN A 34 5.28 -17.00 7.64
N ILE A 35 4.33 -16.11 7.92
CA ILE A 35 2.90 -16.48 8.05
C ILE A 35 2.42 -17.11 6.75
N LYS A 36 2.66 -16.47 5.60
CA LYS A 36 2.30 -17.02 4.29
C LYS A 36 2.87 -18.43 4.10
N ASN A 37 4.16 -18.62 4.34
CA ASN A 37 4.81 -19.90 4.17
C ASN A 37 4.22 -21.00 5.07
N ASN A 38 3.92 -20.66 6.33
CA ASN A 38 3.33 -21.62 7.27
C ASN A 38 1.90 -21.98 6.86
N MET A 39 1.07 -20.98 6.51
CA MET A 39 -0.29 -21.23 6.03
C MET A 39 -0.31 -22.11 4.78
N GLN A 40 0.57 -21.85 3.82
CA GLN A 40 0.67 -22.66 2.60
C GLN A 40 1.04 -24.12 2.91
N LYS A 41 2.05 -24.34 3.76
CA LYS A 41 2.45 -25.68 4.20
C LYS A 41 1.33 -26.41 4.94
N ASP A 42 0.63 -25.72 5.83
CA ASP A 42 -0.45 -26.33 6.61
C ASP A 42 -1.63 -26.71 5.72
N ILE A 43 -2.02 -25.85 4.76
CA ILE A 43 -3.09 -26.13 3.80
C ILE A 43 -2.69 -27.31 2.90
N GLN A 44 -1.49 -27.30 2.33
CA GLN A 44 -0.99 -28.41 1.50
C GLN A 44 -1.02 -29.73 2.27
N ARG A 45 -0.54 -29.73 3.50
CA ARG A 45 -0.53 -30.92 4.35
C ARG A 45 -1.94 -31.39 4.70
N GLN A 46 -2.84 -30.45 5.07
CA GLN A 46 -4.20 -30.78 5.51
C GLN A 46 -5.06 -31.35 4.38
N TYR A 47 -4.92 -30.82 3.19
CA TYR A 47 -5.76 -31.16 2.03
C TYR A 47 -5.06 -32.06 1.00
N GLY A 48 -3.79 -32.39 1.21
CA GLY A 48 -3.02 -33.22 0.29
C GLY A 48 -2.79 -32.60 -1.09
N GLN A 49 -2.91 -31.28 -1.21
CA GLN A 49 -2.72 -30.59 -2.48
C GLN A 49 -1.23 -30.31 -2.75
N THR A 50 -0.84 -30.37 -4.01
CA THR A 50 0.54 -30.06 -4.46
C THR A 50 0.74 -28.58 -4.68
N ASP A 51 -0.28 -27.89 -5.18
CA ASP A 51 -0.19 -26.49 -5.51
C ASP A 51 -0.22 -25.62 -4.24
N LYS A 52 0.59 -24.57 -4.24
CA LYS A 52 0.57 -23.59 -3.15
C LYS A 52 -0.63 -22.67 -3.29
N PRO A 53 -1.43 -22.49 -2.24
CA PRO A 53 -2.46 -21.47 -2.22
C PRO A 53 -1.84 -20.07 -2.42
N VAL A 54 -2.46 -19.27 -3.27
CA VAL A 54 -2.06 -17.86 -3.42
C VAL A 54 -2.36 -17.10 -2.13
N PHE A 55 -1.46 -16.20 -1.77
CA PHE A 55 -1.63 -15.32 -0.63
C PHE A 55 -1.95 -13.90 -1.13
N ILE A 56 -3.19 -13.46 -0.93
CA ILE A 56 -3.60 -12.10 -1.30
C ILE A 56 -3.56 -11.23 -0.05
N THR A 57 -2.78 -10.16 -0.10
CA THR A 57 -2.66 -9.14 0.93
C THR A 57 -3.13 -7.79 0.41
N TYR A 58 -3.08 -6.76 1.24
CA TYR A 58 -3.45 -5.39 0.93
C TYR A 58 -2.52 -4.43 1.66
N GLN A 59 -2.53 -3.16 1.28
CA GLN A 59 -1.84 -2.13 2.04
C GLN A 59 -2.78 -1.55 3.10
N THR A 60 -2.31 -1.52 4.35
CA THR A 60 -3.04 -0.98 5.50
C THR A 60 -3.39 0.50 5.32
N GLY A 61 -4.49 0.92 5.94
CA GLY A 61 -4.96 2.30 5.91
C GLY A 61 -4.00 3.28 6.62
N ALA A 62 -3.98 4.51 6.13
CA ALA A 62 -3.03 5.55 6.53
C ALA A 62 -3.31 6.19 7.89
N GLN A 63 -4.50 6.05 8.46
CA GLN A 63 -4.87 6.80 9.67
C GLN A 63 -4.02 6.51 10.91
N TYR A 64 -3.31 5.38 10.93
CA TYR A 64 -2.32 5.04 11.96
C TYR A 64 -0.88 5.28 11.53
N MET A 65 -0.67 5.77 10.32
CA MET A 65 0.66 6.09 9.80
C MET A 65 1.05 7.47 10.29
N ARG A 66 1.75 7.54 11.41
CA ARG A 66 2.20 8.83 11.94
C ARG A 66 3.50 9.31 11.31
N ASP A 67 4.42 8.40 11.06
CA ASP A 67 5.80 8.79 10.78
C ASP A 67 6.39 8.15 9.52
N THR A 68 5.99 6.94 9.15
CA THR A 68 6.50 6.24 7.98
C THR A 68 5.44 5.29 7.43
N LEU A 69 5.45 5.08 6.13
CA LEU A 69 4.61 4.07 5.47
C LEU A 69 5.19 2.65 5.59
N SER A 70 5.97 2.38 6.64
CA SER A 70 6.77 1.16 6.78
C SER A 70 5.99 -0.12 6.55
N ILE A 71 4.83 -0.25 7.18
CA ILE A 71 4.04 -1.48 7.12
C ILE A 71 3.36 -1.66 5.77
N SER A 72 2.69 -0.62 5.26
CA SER A 72 2.05 -0.68 3.95
C SER A 72 3.05 -0.88 2.82
N MET A 73 4.24 -0.27 2.94
CA MET A 73 5.34 -0.51 2.00
C MET A 73 5.90 -1.93 2.12
N ALA A 74 6.00 -2.50 3.32
CA ALA A 74 6.41 -3.89 3.49
C ALA A 74 5.44 -4.88 2.82
N GLN A 75 4.14 -4.59 2.88
CA GLN A 75 3.10 -5.40 2.22
C GLN A 75 3.23 -5.35 0.69
N LEU A 76 3.45 -4.15 0.13
CA LEU A 76 3.67 -3.96 -1.30
C LEU A 76 4.99 -4.59 -1.76
N GLU A 77 6.08 -4.34 -1.04
CA GLU A 77 7.40 -4.91 -1.35
C GLU A 77 7.39 -6.45 -1.31
N ALA A 78 6.68 -7.04 -0.35
CA ALA A 78 6.54 -8.50 -0.31
C ALA A 78 5.87 -9.05 -1.57
N ALA A 79 4.83 -8.37 -2.09
CA ALA A 79 4.18 -8.77 -3.32
C ALA A 79 5.06 -8.56 -4.57
N ASN A 80 5.95 -7.58 -4.56
CA ASN A 80 6.90 -7.35 -5.66
C ASN A 80 8.10 -8.32 -5.63
N GLU A 81 8.39 -8.93 -4.49
CA GLU A 81 9.53 -9.84 -4.30
C GLU A 81 9.15 -11.33 -4.40
N TYR A 82 7.89 -11.68 -4.15
CA TYR A 82 7.43 -13.07 -4.07
C TYR A 82 6.23 -13.31 -5.00
N ASP A 83 6.39 -14.18 -5.98
CA ASP A 83 5.37 -14.49 -7.00
C ASP A 83 4.08 -15.09 -6.43
N ASP A 84 4.13 -15.68 -5.24
CA ASP A 84 3.01 -16.29 -4.55
C ASP A 84 2.33 -15.35 -3.53
N ILE A 85 2.68 -14.06 -3.55
CA ILE A 85 2.03 -12.98 -2.80
C ILE A 85 1.47 -11.97 -3.80
N ILE A 86 0.20 -11.63 -3.67
CA ILE A 86 -0.44 -10.59 -4.47
C ILE A 86 -0.90 -9.47 -3.53
N CYS A 87 -0.47 -8.23 -3.77
CA CYS A 87 -1.02 -7.06 -3.10
C CYS A 87 -2.20 -6.52 -3.90
N ALA A 88 -3.39 -6.50 -3.28
CA ALA A 88 -4.59 -5.99 -3.95
C ALA A 88 -4.63 -4.47 -4.08
N GLY A 89 -3.83 -3.76 -3.31
CA GLY A 89 -3.76 -2.30 -3.26
C GLY A 89 -4.11 -1.76 -1.87
N PRO A 90 -4.17 -0.43 -1.74
CA PRO A 90 -4.43 0.23 -0.46
C PRO A 90 -5.93 0.25 -0.11
N ILE A 91 -6.22 0.21 1.18
CA ILE A 91 -7.60 0.32 1.69
C ILE A 91 -7.99 1.74 2.12
N TYR A 92 -7.06 2.71 2.07
CA TYR A 92 -7.35 4.09 2.50
C TYR A 92 -8.51 4.78 1.74
N PRO A 93 -8.84 4.42 0.47
CA PRO A 93 -9.98 5.04 -0.21
C PRO A 93 -11.33 4.55 0.28
N MET A 94 -11.35 3.47 1.07
CA MET A 94 -12.57 2.83 1.53
C MET A 94 -13.12 3.54 2.76
N THR A 95 -14.45 3.53 2.91
CA THR A 95 -15.09 4.16 4.06
C THR A 95 -14.79 3.43 5.35
N ASP A 96 -14.53 4.18 6.43
CA ASP A 96 -14.16 3.64 7.73
C ASP A 96 -14.85 4.35 8.91
N ARG A 97 -14.69 3.76 10.10
CA ARG A 97 -15.12 4.28 11.39
C ARG A 97 -13.95 4.26 12.38
N GLY A 98 -12.99 5.16 12.17
CA GLY A 98 -11.88 5.33 13.11
C GLY A 98 -10.95 4.12 13.22
N GLY A 99 -10.53 3.54 12.10
CA GLY A 99 -9.54 2.49 12.03
C GLY A 99 -10.03 1.13 11.58
N HIS A 100 -11.32 0.98 11.49
CA HIS A 100 -11.95 -0.20 10.92
C HIS A 100 -12.84 0.22 9.77
N LEU A 101 -12.81 -0.52 8.69
CA LEU A 101 -13.75 -0.30 7.59
C LEU A 101 -15.18 -0.41 8.13
N ASP A 102 -16.06 0.45 7.69
CA ASP A 102 -17.49 0.30 7.92
C ASP A 102 -18.08 -0.77 6.97
N SER A 103 -19.38 -1.00 7.04
CA SER A 103 -20.06 -2.01 6.22
C SER A 103 -19.87 -1.76 4.71
N ASN A 104 -19.86 -0.51 4.29
CA ASN A 104 -19.63 -0.14 2.89
C ASN A 104 -18.17 -0.34 2.50
N GLY A 105 -17.23 0.04 3.36
CA GLY A 105 -15.81 -0.18 3.17
C GLY A 105 -15.46 -1.66 3.05
N TYR A 106 -16.03 -2.53 3.91
CA TYR A 106 -15.84 -3.98 3.79
C TYR A 106 -16.43 -4.55 2.50
N ARG A 107 -17.55 -4.02 2.01
CA ARG A 107 -18.10 -4.41 0.71
C ARG A 107 -17.14 -4.03 -0.42
N TRP A 108 -16.60 -2.85 -0.41
CA TRP A 108 -15.59 -2.39 -1.38
C TRP A 108 -14.33 -3.25 -1.33
N PHE A 109 -13.85 -3.52 -0.12
CA PHE A 109 -12.70 -4.40 0.08
C PHE A 109 -12.93 -5.80 -0.52
N GLY A 110 -14.12 -6.38 -0.28
CA GLY A 110 -14.51 -7.66 -0.88
C GLY A 110 -14.53 -7.61 -2.41
N GLU A 111 -15.07 -6.53 -3.00
CA GLU A 111 -15.06 -6.33 -4.46
C GLU A 111 -13.64 -6.20 -5.03
N MET A 112 -12.75 -5.50 -4.35
CA MET A 112 -11.35 -5.39 -4.73
C MET A 112 -10.68 -6.77 -4.73
N LEU A 113 -10.82 -7.52 -3.65
CA LEU A 113 -10.25 -8.88 -3.53
C LEU A 113 -10.83 -9.82 -4.60
N ARG A 114 -12.15 -9.73 -4.88
CA ARG A 114 -12.79 -10.52 -5.93
C ARG A 114 -12.19 -10.25 -7.30
N LYS A 115 -11.98 -8.98 -7.66
CA LYS A 115 -11.38 -8.60 -8.95
C LYS A 115 -9.97 -9.15 -9.08
N VAL A 116 -9.16 -8.99 -8.04
CA VAL A 116 -7.78 -9.50 -7.99
C VAL A 116 -7.74 -11.02 -8.12
N TYR A 117 -8.55 -11.72 -7.32
CA TYR A 117 -8.65 -13.18 -7.38
C TYR A 117 -9.10 -13.66 -8.77
N TYR A 118 -10.14 -13.06 -9.32
CA TYR A 118 -10.65 -13.44 -10.64
C TYR A 118 -9.60 -13.27 -11.73
N GLN A 119 -8.92 -12.11 -11.75
CA GLN A 119 -7.88 -11.87 -12.74
C GLN A 119 -6.71 -12.84 -12.58
N SER A 120 -6.19 -13.00 -11.36
CA SER A 120 -4.98 -13.78 -11.13
C SER A 120 -5.22 -15.28 -11.13
N GLN A 121 -6.30 -15.76 -10.51
CA GLN A 121 -6.51 -17.20 -10.31
C GLN A 121 -7.47 -17.82 -11.32
N VAL A 122 -8.46 -17.07 -11.80
CA VAL A 122 -9.44 -17.61 -12.77
C VAL A 122 -8.99 -17.35 -14.20
N GLN A 123 -8.49 -16.14 -14.49
CA GLN A 123 -8.01 -15.81 -15.84
C GLN A 123 -6.52 -16.15 -16.07
N GLY A 124 -5.77 -16.47 -15.01
CA GLY A 124 -4.34 -16.74 -15.09
C GLY A 124 -3.49 -15.52 -15.52
N LYS A 125 -4.02 -14.29 -15.35
CA LYS A 125 -3.32 -13.06 -15.71
C LYS A 125 -2.63 -12.47 -14.48
N PRO A 126 -1.36 -12.03 -14.59
CA PRO A 126 -0.70 -11.37 -13.47
C PRO A 126 -1.46 -10.12 -13.06
N PHE A 127 -1.42 -9.83 -11.76
CA PHE A 127 -1.99 -8.61 -11.19
C PHE A 127 -0.94 -7.86 -10.38
N GLN A 128 -0.84 -6.57 -10.63
CA GLN A 128 -0.13 -5.60 -9.80
C GLN A 128 -1.04 -4.38 -9.57
N PRO A 129 -1.07 -3.81 -8.37
CA PRO A 129 -1.85 -2.60 -8.10
C PRO A 129 -1.23 -1.38 -8.77
N LEU A 130 -1.98 -0.27 -8.82
CA LEU A 130 -1.40 1.03 -9.11
C LEU A 130 -0.28 1.29 -8.08
N GLN A 131 0.92 1.53 -8.56
CA GLN A 131 2.08 1.78 -7.71
C GLN A 131 3.16 2.58 -8.45
N PRO A 132 3.97 3.37 -7.74
CA PRO A 132 5.13 4.00 -8.32
C PRO A 132 6.18 2.94 -8.68
N THR A 133 6.81 3.09 -9.82
CA THR A 133 7.91 2.22 -10.28
C THR A 133 9.26 2.92 -10.24
N VAL A 134 9.28 4.20 -10.59
CA VAL A 134 10.48 5.04 -10.57
C VAL A 134 10.11 6.43 -10.10
N ILE A 135 10.94 6.99 -9.24
CA ILE A 135 10.89 8.41 -8.87
C ILE A 135 12.18 9.04 -9.36
N ALA A 136 12.09 10.00 -10.25
CA ALA A 136 13.23 10.66 -10.86
C ALA A 136 13.07 12.19 -10.84
N ARG A 137 14.18 12.91 -10.71
CA ARG A 137 14.20 14.34 -11.02
C ARG A 137 14.20 14.50 -12.53
N GLU A 138 13.42 15.43 -13.01
CA GLU A 138 13.41 15.83 -14.42
C GLU A 138 14.61 16.72 -14.76
N THR A 139 14.76 17.00 -16.05
CA THR A 139 15.76 17.96 -16.55
C THR A 139 15.54 19.35 -15.91
N LEU A 140 14.31 19.73 -15.63
CA LEU A 140 14.00 20.91 -14.83
C LEU A 140 14.19 20.57 -13.34
N PRO A 141 15.09 21.27 -12.64
CA PRO A 141 15.45 20.94 -11.25
C PRO A 141 14.29 21.09 -10.26
N THR A 142 13.21 21.77 -10.66
CA THR A 142 11.98 21.97 -9.88
C THR A 142 10.92 20.89 -10.14
N GLN A 143 11.18 19.90 -10.98
CA GLN A 143 10.20 18.86 -11.30
C GLN A 143 10.66 17.49 -10.84
N ILE A 144 9.71 16.74 -10.29
CA ILE A 144 9.84 15.33 -9.90
C ILE A 144 8.80 14.54 -10.68
N ARG A 145 9.27 13.54 -11.43
CA ARG A 145 8.40 12.60 -12.15
C ARG A 145 8.30 11.29 -11.39
N ILE A 146 7.08 10.86 -11.17
CA ILE A 146 6.74 9.57 -10.57
C ILE A 146 6.16 8.70 -11.67
N LYS A 147 6.94 7.76 -12.18
CA LYS A 147 6.45 6.77 -13.13
C LYS A 147 5.62 5.73 -12.41
N CYS A 148 4.45 5.40 -12.94
CA CYS A 148 3.54 4.47 -12.32
C CYS A 148 3.29 3.23 -13.18
N HIS A 149 3.10 2.10 -12.52
CA HIS A 149 2.38 0.99 -13.09
C HIS A 149 0.88 1.28 -12.99
N VAL A 150 0.20 1.37 -14.13
CA VAL A 150 -1.24 1.66 -14.19
C VAL A 150 -1.98 0.42 -14.68
N PRO A 151 -2.67 -0.33 -13.79
CA PRO A 151 -3.31 -1.59 -14.15
C PRO A 151 -4.49 -1.41 -15.11
N VAL A 152 -5.16 -0.25 -15.05
CA VAL A 152 -6.27 0.10 -15.95
C VAL A 152 -6.12 1.57 -16.35
N ARG A 153 -5.87 1.82 -17.62
CA ARG A 153 -5.71 3.17 -18.17
C ARG A 153 -7.05 3.81 -18.54
N PRO A 154 -7.12 5.15 -18.52
CA PRO A 154 -6.06 6.11 -18.18
C PRO A 154 -5.87 6.29 -16.67
N LEU A 155 -4.68 6.76 -16.26
CA LEU A 155 -4.47 7.28 -14.91
C LEU A 155 -5.30 8.55 -14.73
N VAL A 156 -6.02 8.68 -13.62
CA VAL A 156 -6.86 9.84 -13.32
C VAL A 156 -6.80 10.17 -11.83
N PHE A 157 -7.02 11.44 -11.49
CA PHE A 157 -7.33 11.82 -10.11
C PHE A 157 -8.83 11.63 -9.86
N ASP A 158 -9.18 10.57 -9.14
CA ASP A 158 -10.58 10.32 -8.80
C ASP A 158 -10.99 11.17 -7.60
N VAL A 159 -11.78 12.21 -7.88
CA VAL A 159 -12.34 13.10 -6.86
C VAL A 159 -13.82 12.83 -6.60
N ASN A 160 -14.38 11.78 -7.20
CA ASN A 160 -15.76 11.36 -6.98
C ASN A 160 -15.87 10.34 -5.83
N LEU A 161 -14.92 9.41 -5.77
CA LEU A 161 -14.85 8.39 -4.73
C LEU A 161 -14.08 8.86 -3.50
N VAL A 162 -13.07 9.70 -3.71
CA VAL A 162 -12.23 10.26 -2.63
C VAL A 162 -12.36 11.79 -2.65
N PRO A 163 -12.57 12.45 -1.51
CA PRO A 163 -12.64 13.91 -1.45
C PRO A 163 -11.36 14.55 -2.02
N LYS A 164 -11.53 15.64 -2.76
CA LYS A 164 -10.38 16.40 -3.24
C LYS A 164 -9.64 17.00 -2.05
N ILE A 165 -8.37 16.67 -1.93
CA ILE A 165 -7.45 17.23 -0.95
C ILE A 165 -6.36 18.02 -1.63
N LYS A 166 -5.63 18.83 -0.87
CA LYS A 166 -4.53 19.64 -1.38
C LYS A 166 -3.50 18.74 -2.05
N ASP A 167 -3.02 19.15 -3.22
CA ASP A 167 -1.99 18.47 -4.01
C ASP A 167 -2.28 16.97 -4.23
N TYR A 168 -3.56 16.58 -4.23
CA TYR A 168 -4.03 15.19 -4.34
C TYR A 168 -3.36 14.22 -3.34
N GLY A 169 -2.94 14.75 -2.17
CA GLY A 169 -2.28 13.97 -1.11
C GLY A 169 -0.78 13.78 -1.28
N PHE A 170 -0.18 14.38 -2.30
CA PHE A 170 1.28 14.40 -2.41
C PHE A 170 1.89 15.41 -1.44
N GLU A 171 2.96 15.01 -0.79
CA GLU A 171 3.74 15.84 0.12
C GLU A 171 5.22 15.67 -0.16
N ILE A 172 5.97 16.77 -0.10
CA ILE A 172 7.42 16.79 -0.23
C ILE A 172 8.00 17.52 0.96
N TYR A 173 8.98 16.88 1.58
CA TYR A 173 9.71 17.45 2.71
C TYR A 173 11.17 17.64 2.30
N LEU A 174 11.71 18.83 2.54
CA LEU A 174 13.10 19.17 2.17
C LEU A 174 14.13 18.51 3.08
N ARG A 175 13.71 18.08 4.25
CA ARG A 175 14.57 17.47 5.28
C ARG A 175 13.82 16.37 6.02
N ASP A 176 14.11 16.20 7.28
CA ASP A 176 13.36 15.30 8.15
C ASP A 176 11.89 15.77 8.26
N TYR A 177 10.93 14.91 7.91
CA TYR A 177 9.49 15.15 8.00
C TYR A 177 9.01 15.53 9.42
N ARG A 178 9.81 15.26 10.45
CA ARG A 178 9.54 15.64 11.84
C ARG A 178 9.72 17.13 12.13
N GLN A 179 10.37 17.85 11.23
CA GLN A 179 10.47 19.29 11.30
C GLN A 179 9.30 19.90 10.53
N GLU A 180 8.83 21.08 10.94
CA GLU A 180 7.84 21.87 10.20
C GLU A 180 8.40 22.29 8.84
N ASN A 181 8.48 21.37 7.90
CA ASN A 181 8.91 21.68 6.55
C ASN A 181 7.71 22.15 5.74
N LYS A 182 7.85 23.29 5.13
CA LYS A 182 6.82 23.83 4.23
C LYS A 182 6.66 22.86 3.07
N GLN A 183 5.44 22.49 2.83
CA GLN A 183 5.05 21.83 1.60
C GLN A 183 5.38 22.74 0.43
N ILE A 184 6.21 22.27 -0.49
CA ILE A 184 6.77 23.06 -1.59
C ILE A 184 6.16 22.73 -2.94
N ILE A 185 5.12 21.90 -2.97
CA ILE A 185 4.44 21.55 -4.21
C ILE A 185 3.62 22.76 -4.68
N LYS A 186 3.88 23.18 -5.93
CA LYS A 186 3.13 24.22 -6.63
C LYS A 186 2.01 23.64 -7.49
N GLN A 187 2.26 22.49 -8.11
CA GLN A 187 1.35 21.86 -9.04
C GLN A 187 1.56 20.35 -9.10
N VAL A 188 0.46 19.62 -9.28
CA VAL A 188 0.46 18.17 -9.51
C VAL A 188 -0.32 17.90 -10.78
N GLU A 189 0.29 17.20 -11.73
CA GLU A 189 -0.29 16.89 -13.03
C GLU A 189 -0.12 15.43 -13.38
N ILE A 190 -0.98 14.92 -14.25
CA ILE A 190 -0.84 13.61 -14.89
C ILE A 190 -0.31 13.81 -16.29
N ASP A 191 0.75 13.10 -16.64
CA ASP A 191 1.33 13.04 -17.99
C ASP A 191 1.39 11.57 -18.42
N GLY A 192 0.36 11.14 -19.15
CA GLY A 192 0.18 9.73 -19.52
C GLY A 192 -0.07 8.82 -18.31
N ASP A 193 0.88 7.94 -18.01
CA ASP A 193 0.85 7.04 -16.86
C ASP A 193 1.70 7.58 -15.67
N ASP A 194 2.23 8.79 -15.79
CA ASP A 194 3.12 9.39 -14.80
C ASP A 194 2.43 10.52 -14.04
N VAL A 195 2.89 10.77 -12.82
CA VAL A 195 2.55 11.97 -12.07
C VAL A 195 3.76 12.90 -12.05
N VAL A 196 3.54 14.18 -12.39
CA VAL A 196 4.57 15.21 -12.36
C VAL A 196 4.27 16.20 -11.25
N LEU A 197 5.21 16.33 -10.33
CA LEU A 197 5.16 17.32 -9.25
C LEU A 197 6.05 18.49 -9.64
N THR A 198 5.48 19.70 -9.72
CA THR A 198 6.25 20.92 -9.89
C THR A 198 6.41 21.61 -8.54
N CYS A 199 7.62 21.92 -8.14
CA CYS A 199 7.98 22.52 -6.86
C CYS A 199 8.29 24.00 -7.02
N GLU A 200 8.20 24.77 -5.93
CA GLU A 200 8.55 26.20 -5.90
C GLU A 200 10.07 26.42 -6.02
N GLN A 201 10.86 25.44 -5.59
CA GLN A 201 12.32 25.47 -5.58
C GLN A 201 12.90 24.08 -5.87
N PRO A 202 14.16 23.99 -6.35
CA PRO A 202 14.82 22.73 -6.67
C PRO A 202 15.03 21.82 -5.45
#